data_929ebd7b53a5011bddc8065654f4d193
#
_entry.id   929ebd7b53a5011bddc8065654f4d193
#
_cell.length_a   1.000
_cell.length_b   1.000
_cell.length_c   1.000
_cell.angle_alpha   90.00
_cell.angle_beta   90.00
_cell.angle_gamma   90.00
#
_symmetry.space_group_name_H-M   'P 1'
#
loop_
_entity.id
_entity.type
_entity.pdbx_description
1 polymer ?
#
loop_
_entity_poly.entity_id
_entity_poly.type
_entity_poly.pdbx_seq_one_letter_code
_entity_poly.pdbx_strand_id
1 'polypeptide(L)'
;YKGAQPVYVDIELDSFSVNPKLVEAALTPSVKAVLCQNTYGLSAHVDEIVALCKERGIWSIEDCTHGFGGTYKGKPNGSYCDAAFYSSQWNKPFSTGIGGYALVNNVSLAPKVKAFADALPQPSLKTQAMLWVLLKVRSLVTPSTYYTMVNAYRWLSKKNLVTGSSSGEEIEGTTMPKDYLLGMSTVQRNAAQKAIKKLPALNALRKANAAIFTQYLAEHGLNH
;
A
#
# COMPACT_ATOMS: atom_id res chain seq x y z
N TYR A 1 -13.72 -9.37 6.25
CA TYR A 1 -13.46 -10.47 7.20
C TYR A 1 -13.82 -10.16 8.66
N LYS A 2 -14.07 -8.91 9.01
CA LYS A 2 -14.44 -8.48 10.38
C LYS A 2 -15.90 -8.07 10.52
N GLY A 3 -16.72 -8.25 9.49
CA GLY A 3 -18.15 -7.95 9.49
C GLY A 3 -18.49 -6.45 9.42
N ALA A 4 -17.52 -5.59 9.19
CA ALA A 4 -17.78 -4.19 8.93
C ALA A 4 -18.50 -4.03 7.57
N GLN A 5 -19.50 -3.15 7.53
CA GLN A 5 -20.23 -2.82 6.30
C GLN A 5 -19.59 -1.59 5.66
N PRO A 6 -19.04 -1.68 4.44
CA PRO A 6 -18.49 -0.51 3.76
C PRO A 6 -19.62 0.41 3.26
N VAL A 7 -19.41 1.71 3.44
CA VAL A 7 -20.20 2.76 2.78
C VAL A 7 -19.27 3.43 1.79
N TYR A 8 -19.60 3.31 0.51
CA TYR A 8 -18.82 3.91 -0.57
C TYR A 8 -19.28 5.33 -0.82
N VAL A 9 -18.33 6.21 -1.04
CA VAL A 9 -18.56 7.60 -1.49
C VAL A 9 -17.82 7.83 -2.80
N ASP A 10 -18.33 8.76 -3.60
CA ASP A 10 -17.74 9.07 -4.88
C ASP A 10 -16.42 9.84 -4.73
N ILE A 11 -15.65 9.88 -5.80
CA ILE A 11 -14.32 10.48 -5.87
C ILE A 11 -14.37 11.84 -6.56
N GLU A 12 -13.32 12.62 -6.38
CA GLU A 12 -13.02 13.78 -7.19
C GLU A 12 -12.29 13.36 -8.46
N LEU A 13 -12.65 13.94 -9.60
CA LEU A 13 -12.11 13.54 -10.91
C LEU A 13 -10.63 13.94 -11.11
N ASP A 14 -10.17 14.96 -10.43
CA ASP A 14 -8.80 15.48 -10.52
C ASP A 14 -7.81 14.73 -9.62
N SER A 15 -8.26 14.27 -8.45
CA SER A 15 -7.42 13.57 -7.46
C SER A 15 -7.64 12.06 -7.44
N PHE A 16 -8.74 11.56 -8.00
CA PHE A 16 -9.21 10.17 -7.86
C PHE A 16 -9.33 9.71 -6.40
N SER A 17 -9.43 10.65 -5.48
CA SER A 17 -9.56 10.40 -4.04
C SER A 17 -10.96 10.76 -3.57
N VAL A 18 -11.35 10.23 -2.41
CA VAL A 18 -12.69 10.50 -1.85
C VAL A 18 -12.93 12.00 -1.66
N ASN A 19 -14.12 12.46 -2.02
CA ASN A 19 -14.52 13.85 -1.81
C ASN A 19 -14.93 14.08 -0.35
N PRO A 20 -14.28 15.00 0.40
CA PRO A 20 -14.57 15.24 1.82
C PRO A 20 -16.02 15.62 2.11
N LYS A 21 -16.68 16.38 1.22
CA LYS A 21 -18.08 16.78 1.38
C LYS A 21 -19.04 15.59 1.26
N LEU A 22 -18.73 14.65 0.35
CA LEU A 22 -19.50 13.42 0.22
C LEU A 22 -19.27 12.48 1.38
N VAL A 23 -18.03 12.43 1.92
CA VAL A 23 -17.74 11.73 3.16
C VAL A 23 -18.60 12.28 4.29
N GLU A 24 -18.63 13.60 4.49
CA GLU A 24 -19.42 14.24 5.53
C GLU A 24 -20.92 13.90 5.41
N ALA A 25 -21.46 13.96 4.21
CA ALA A 25 -22.87 13.63 3.94
C ALA A 25 -23.21 12.14 4.21
N ALA A 26 -22.22 11.24 4.09
CA ALA A 26 -22.38 9.81 4.32
C ALA A 26 -22.19 9.40 5.80
N LEU A 27 -21.72 10.30 6.67
CA LEU A 27 -21.48 9.99 8.07
C LEU A 27 -22.80 9.82 8.84
N THR A 28 -22.94 8.66 9.45
CA THR A 28 -24.03 8.33 10.39
C THR A 28 -23.43 7.92 11.75
N PRO A 29 -24.21 7.85 12.83
CA PRO A 29 -23.72 7.39 14.13
C PRO A 29 -23.15 5.96 14.13
N SER A 30 -23.47 5.15 13.13
CA SER A 30 -22.94 3.79 12.95
C SER A 30 -21.53 3.76 12.35
N VAL A 31 -21.08 4.81 11.66
CA VAL A 31 -19.75 4.92 11.07
C VAL A 31 -18.71 4.96 12.19
N LYS A 32 -17.65 4.16 12.10
CA LYS A 32 -16.58 4.05 13.09
C LYS A 32 -15.22 4.48 12.57
N ALA A 33 -15.05 4.48 11.24
CA ALA A 33 -13.81 4.91 10.61
C ALA A 33 -14.07 5.43 9.20
N VAL A 34 -13.23 6.35 8.76
CA VAL A 34 -13.11 6.77 7.36
C VAL A 34 -11.76 6.29 6.84
N LEU A 35 -11.79 5.62 5.68
CA LEU A 35 -10.59 5.22 4.95
C LEU A 35 -10.48 6.10 3.71
N CYS A 36 -9.35 6.81 3.59
CA CYS A 36 -9.03 7.61 2.42
C CYS A 36 -7.80 7.06 1.72
N GLN A 37 -7.88 6.90 0.40
CA GLN A 37 -6.82 6.30 -0.41
C GLN A 37 -6.07 7.36 -1.21
N ASN A 38 -4.74 7.23 -1.25
CA ASN A 38 -3.86 8.01 -2.13
C ASN A 38 -3.77 7.34 -3.50
N THR A 39 -4.82 7.50 -4.30
CA THR A 39 -4.96 6.82 -5.59
C THR A 39 -3.90 7.30 -6.58
N TYR A 40 -3.23 6.37 -7.26
CA TYR A 40 -2.13 6.62 -8.22
C TYR A 40 -0.95 7.43 -7.66
N GLY A 41 -0.87 7.60 -6.33
CA GLY A 41 0.15 8.41 -5.66
C GLY A 41 -0.26 9.87 -5.43
N LEU A 42 -1.43 10.28 -5.89
CA LEU A 42 -2.04 11.56 -5.54
C LEU A 42 -2.59 11.47 -4.11
N SER A 43 -2.32 12.50 -3.33
CA SER A 43 -2.79 12.51 -1.94
C SER A 43 -4.25 12.91 -1.86
N ALA A 44 -5.03 12.19 -1.04
CA ALA A 44 -6.37 12.61 -0.66
C ALA A 44 -6.31 13.92 0.16
N HIS A 45 -7.45 14.59 0.30
CA HIS A 45 -7.62 15.76 1.18
C HIS A 45 -7.63 15.33 2.66
N VAL A 46 -6.51 14.75 3.12
CA VAL A 46 -6.40 14.07 4.42
C VAL A 46 -6.59 14.99 5.60
N ASP A 47 -6.25 16.27 5.51
CA ASP A 47 -6.46 17.24 6.59
C ASP A 47 -7.95 17.53 6.83
N GLU A 48 -8.74 17.66 5.77
CA GLU A 48 -10.21 17.83 5.85
C GLU A 48 -10.87 16.57 6.42
N ILE A 49 -10.46 15.39 5.94
CA ILE A 49 -10.96 14.10 6.46
C ILE A 49 -10.61 13.93 7.94
N VAL A 50 -9.38 14.25 8.34
CA VAL A 50 -8.95 14.16 9.75
C VAL A 50 -9.73 15.13 10.65
N ALA A 51 -9.98 16.36 10.18
CA ALA A 51 -10.78 17.33 10.92
C ALA A 51 -12.20 16.80 11.16
N LEU A 52 -12.85 16.31 10.11
CA LEU A 52 -14.17 15.72 10.15
C LEU A 52 -14.23 14.49 11.09
N CYS A 53 -13.25 13.59 11.01
CA CYS A 53 -13.19 12.42 11.88
C CYS A 53 -13.05 12.79 13.35
N LYS A 54 -12.21 13.78 13.65
CA LYS A 54 -12.04 14.29 15.03
C LYS A 54 -13.32 14.90 15.58
N GLU A 55 -14.01 15.70 14.79
CA GLU A 55 -15.30 16.29 15.19
C GLU A 55 -16.34 15.24 15.54
N ARG A 56 -16.38 14.16 14.78
CA ARG A 56 -17.34 13.05 14.94
C ARG A 56 -16.89 11.94 15.87
N GLY A 57 -15.67 12.02 16.43
CA GLY A 57 -15.12 11.00 17.33
C GLY A 57 -14.91 9.63 16.67
N ILE A 58 -14.58 9.60 15.38
CA ILE A 58 -14.34 8.38 14.57
C ILE A 58 -12.90 8.33 14.10
N TRP A 59 -12.45 7.14 13.70
CA TRP A 59 -11.06 6.92 13.28
C TRP A 59 -10.83 7.38 11.83
N SER A 60 -9.66 7.96 11.58
CA SER A 60 -9.16 8.25 10.24
C SER A 60 -8.05 7.27 9.86
N ILE A 61 -8.13 6.66 8.67
CA ILE A 61 -7.16 5.69 8.16
C ILE A 61 -6.74 6.10 6.76
N GLU A 62 -5.44 6.15 6.51
CA GLU A 62 -4.89 6.50 5.20
C GLU A 62 -4.33 5.26 4.49
N ASP A 63 -4.85 4.96 3.31
CA ASP A 63 -4.29 3.94 2.42
C ASP A 63 -3.18 4.55 1.58
N CYS A 64 -1.95 4.30 1.98
CA CYS A 64 -0.74 4.75 1.30
C CYS A 64 -0.14 3.67 0.39
N THR A 65 -0.89 2.66 -0.04
CA THR A 65 -0.38 1.58 -0.89
C THR A 65 0.13 2.07 -2.24
N HIS A 66 -0.36 3.19 -2.74
CA HIS A 66 0.18 3.91 -3.90
C HIS A 66 0.91 5.20 -3.52
N GLY A 67 0.64 5.75 -2.35
CA GLY A 67 1.15 7.06 -1.89
C GLY A 67 2.51 7.03 -1.19
N PHE A 68 3.20 5.86 -1.11
CA PHE A 68 4.45 5.75 -0.38
C PHE A 68 5.57 6.61 -0.99
N GLY A 69 6.14 7.47 -0.16
CA GLY A 69 7.18 8.42 -0.56
C GLY A 69 6.66 9.72 -1.19
N GLY A 70 5.32 9.86 -1.28
CA GLY A 70 4.66 11.13 -1.60
C GLY A 70 4.51 12.02 -0.38
N THR A 71 4.09 13.27 -0.62
CA THR A 71 3.85 14.26 0.44
C THR A 71 2.55 15.01 0.16
N TYR A 72 1.83 15.36 1.24
CA TYR A 72 0.70 16.26 1.21
C TYR A 72 0.98 17.48 2.08
N LYS A 73 0.83 18.71 1.54
CA LYS A 73 1.12 19.97 2.24
C LYS A 73 2.46 19.93 3.02
N GLY A 74 3.51 19.37 2.39
CA GLY A 74 4.87 19.30 2.94
C GLY A 74 5.14 18.18 3.95
N LYS A 75 4.14 17.40 4.35
CA LYS A 75 4.31 16.24 5.24
C LYS A 75 4.21 14.92 4.47
N PRO A 76 4.94 13.87 4.88
CA PRO A 76 4.84 12.56 4.25
C PRO A 76 3.40 12.01 4.30
N ASN A 77 2.96 11.36 3.21
CA ASN A 77 1.72 10.60 3.21
C ASN A 77 1.73 9.56 4.33
N GLY A 78 0.60 9.38 5.01
CA GLY A 78 0.45 8.52 6.17
C GLY A 78 0.68 9.22 7.51
N SER A 79 1.09 10.50 7.54
CA SER A 79 1.39 11.21 8.78
C SER A 79 0.23 12.03 9.36
N TYR A 80 -0.90 12.10 8.69
CA TYR A 80 -2.04 12.92 9.12
C TYR A 80 -3.09 12.14 9.89
N CYS A 81 -3.48 10.98 9.38
CA CYS A 81 -4.55 10.16 9.94
C CYS A 81 -4.11 9.45 11.23
N ASP A 82 -5.07 8.91 11.99
CA ASP A 82 -4.79 8.12 13.19
C ASP A 82 -3.89 6.93 12.91
N ALA A 83 -4.09 6.30 11.75
CA ALA A 83 -3.23 5.25 11.24
C ALA A 83 -3.13 5.32 9.72
N ALA A 84 -2.08 4.72 9.19
CA ALA A 84 -1.87 4.52 7.76
C ALA A 84 -1.32 3.12 7.51
N PHE A 85 -1.58 2.58 6.31
CA PHE A 85 -0.96 1.34 5.90
C PHE A 85 -0.34 1.45 4.50
N TYR A 86 0.67 0.62 4.28
CA TYR A 86 1.50 0.62 3.08
C TYR A 86 1.68 -0.81 2.60
N SER A 87 1.69 -0.99 1.29
CA SER A 87 2.03 -2.27 0.67
C SER A 87 3.51 -2.31 0.28
N SER A 88 4.14 -3.46 0.49
CA SER A 88 5.48 -3.77 0.02
C SER A 88 5.53 -4.99 -0.90
N GLN A 89 4.44 -5.26 -1.60
CA GLN A 89 4.33 -6.30 -2.61
C GLN A 89 5.25 -6.04 -3.82
N TRP A 90 5.36 -7.04 -4.71
CA TRP A 90 6.28 -7.02 -5.86
C TRP A 90 6.13 -5.81 -6.79
N ASN A 91 4.93 -5.28 -6.94
CA ASN A 91 4.59 -4.16 -7.83
C ASN A 91 4.71 -2.77 -7.19
N LYS A 92 5.14 -2.68 -5.94
CA LYS A 92 5.19 -1.41 -5.21
C LYS A 92 6.55 -0.70 -5.37
N PRO A 93 6.63 0.61 -5.04
CA PRO A 93 7.84 1.41 -5.16
C PRO A 93 9.09 0.79 -4.56
N PHE A 94 8.95 0.10 -3.43
CA PHE A 94 9.95 -0.81 -2.93
C PHE A 94 9.27 -2.13 -2.52
N SER A 95 10.01 -3.23 -2.55
CA SER A 95 9.39 -4.53 -2.32
C SER A 95 10.16 -5.36 -1.30
N THR A 96 9.38 -5.99 -0.43
CA THR A 96 9.82 -7.07 0.45
C THR A 96 9.29 -8.44 0.01
N GLY A 97 8.72 -8.48 -1.19
CA GLY A 97 8.08 -9.65 -1.78
C GLY A 97 6.57 -9.63 -1.60
N ILE A 98 6.10 -9.90 -0.43
CA ILE A 98 4.70 -9.85 -0.01
C ILE A 98 4.57 -9.09 1.31
N GLY A 99 3.34 -8.69 1.65
CA GLY A 99 3.03 -8.00 2.90
C GLY A 99 3.04 -6.47 2.80
N GLY A 100 3.09 -5.87 3.95
CA GLY A 100 3.03 -4.41 4.13
C GLY A 100 3.38 -4.02 5.56
N TYR A 101 3.17 -2.79 5.90
CA TYR A 101 3.36 -2.27 7.25
C TYR A 101 2.37 -1.16 7.54
N ALA A 102 2.14 -0.91 8.82
CA ALA A 102 1.31 0.18 9.29
C ALA A 102 2.14 1.22 10.03
N LEU A 103 1.73 2.47 9.91
CA LEU A 103 2.16 3.58 10.75
C LEU A 103 0.97 3.98 11.62
N VAL A 104 1.17 4.10 12.93
CA VAL A 104 0.12 4.50 13.86
C VAL A 104 0.51 5.80 14.53
N ASN A 105 -0.18 6.87 14.17
CA ASN A 105 0.09 8.21 14.69
C ASN A 105 -0.67 8.48 15.99
N ASN A 106 -1.82 7.82 16.18
CA ASN A 106 -2.62 7.97 17.37
C ASN A 106 -2.01 7.22 18.55
N VAL A 107 -1.62 7.96 19.59
CA VAL A 107 -0.91 7.45 20.77
C VAL A 107 -1.74 6.39 21.53
N SER A 108 -3.07 6.54 21.58
CA SER A 108 -3.94 5.58 22.29
C SER A 108 -4.14 4.28 21.51
N LEU A 109 -4.03 4.33 20.19
CA LEU A 109 -4.18 3.17 19.29
C LEU A 109 -2.86 2.38 19.15
N ALA A 110 -1.72 3.07 19.20
CA ALA A 110 -0.41 2.48 18.94
C ALA A 110 -0.09 1.24 19.80
N PRO A 111 -0.32 1.21 21.15
CA PRO A 111 -0.05 0.02 21.95
C PRO A 111 -0.91 -1.19 21.54
N LYS A 112 -2.18 -0.96 21.17
CA LYS A 112 -3.10 -2.03 20.75
C LYS A 112 -2.68 -2.63 19.42
N VAL A 113 -2.33 -1.81 18.43
CA VAL A 113 -1.86 -2.27 17.13
C VAL A 113 -0.51 -2.97 17.27
N LYS A 114 0.39 -2.44 18.12
CA LYS A 114 1.67 -3.10 18.40
C LYS A 114 1.48 -4.47 19.02
N ALA A 115 0.65 -4.60 20.05
CA ALA A 115 0.37 -5.88 20.69
C ALA A 115 -0.22 -6.90 19.70
N PHE A 116 -1.14 -6.46 18.84
CA PHE A 116 -1.69 -7.29 17.76
C PHE A 116 -0.59 -7.74 16.79
N ALA A 117 0.26 -6.83 16.33
CA ALA A 117 1.34 -7.14 15.39
C ALA A 117 2.38 -8.09 15.99
N ASP A 118 2.73 -7.90 17.27
CA ASP A 118 3.69 -8.76 17.97
C ASP A 118 3.14 -10.18 18.19
N ALA A 119 1.83 -10.35 18.30
CA ALA A 119 1.17 -11.64 18.45
C ALA A 119 1.00 -12.42 17.14
N LEU A 120 1.26 -11.81 15.98
CA LEU A 120 1.12 -12.48 14.69
C LEU A 120 2.16 -13.60 14.53
N PRO A 121 1.74 -14.79 14.08
CA PRO A 121 2.66 -15.89 13.80
C PRO A 121 3.64 -15.52 12.68
N GLN A 122 4.85 -16.04 12.76
CA GLN A 122 5.85 -15.85 11.71
C GLN A 122 5.55 -16.76 10.50
N PRO A 123 5.86 -16.32 9.27
CA PRO A 123 5.79 -17.20 8.10
C PRO A 123 6.65 -18.45 8.27
N SER A 124 6.22 -19.57 7.67
CA SER A 124 6.97 -20.82 7.71
C SER A 124 8.40 -20.65 7.17
N LEU A 125 9.33 -21.48 7.59
CA LEU A 125 10.72 -21.46 7.07
C LEU A 125 10.75 -21.66 5.55
N LYS A 126 9.86 -22.49 5.01
CA LYS A 126 9.69 -22.68 3.56
C LYS A 126 9.33 -21.36 2.88
N THR A 127 8.35 -20.63 3.41
CA THR A 127 7.94 -19.32 2.89
C THR A 127 9.08 -18.31 2.97
N GLN A 128 9.80 -18.27 4.09
CA GLN A 128 10.94 -17.37 4.27
C GLN A 128 12.07 -17.66 3.28
N ALA A 129 12.41 -18.93 3.07
CA ALA A 129 13.41 -19.35 2.09
C ALA A 129 12.99 -19.00 0.66
N MET A 130 11.73 -19.26 0.31
CA MET A 130 11.18 -18.87 -0.99
C MET A 130 11.27 -17.34 -1.20
N LEU A 131 10.87 -16.54 -0.23
CA LEU A 131 10.96 -15.07 -0.31
C LEU A 131 12.40 -14.61 -0.46
N TRP A 132 13.34 -15.22 0.26
CA TRP A 132 14.76 -14.91 0.12
C TRP A 132 15.27 -15.17 -1.30
N VAL A 133 14.94 -16.32 -1.88
CA VAL A 133 15.30 -16.67 -3.26
C VAL A 133 14.70 -15.67 -4.23
N LEU A 134 13.38 -15.39 -4.15
CA LEU A 134 12.70 -14.47 -5.04
C LEU A 134 13.26 -13.04 -4.96
N LEU A 135 13.60 -12.55 -3.76
CA LEU A 135 14.23 -11.25 -3.58
C LEU A 135 15.62 -11.18 -4.21
N LYS A 136 16.38 -12.28 -4.17
CA LYS A 136 17.68 -12.40 -4.87
C LYS A 136 17.51 -12.43 -6.38
N VAL A 137 16.60 -13.28 -6.88
CA VAL A 137 16.32 -13.40 -8.31
C VAL A 137 15.80 -12.08 -8.89
N ARG A 138 15.02 -11.31 -8.13
CA ARG A 138 14.55 -9.98 -8.56
C ARG A 138 15.71 -9.05 -8.92
N SER A 139 16.87 -9.16 -8.28
CA SER A 139 18.04 -8.33 -8.60
C SER A 139 18.65 -8.63 -9.96
N LEU A 140 18.28 -9.75 -10.58
CA LEU A 140 18.70 -10.16 -11.92
C LEU A 140 17.75 -9.68 -13.03
N VAL A 141 16.64 -9.03 -12.64
CA VAL A 141 15.68 -8.47 -13.61
C VAL A 141 16.28 -7.22 -14.24
N THR A 142 16.51 -7.29 -15.54
CA THR A 142 16.99 -6.21 -16.40
C THR A 142 16.01 -6.04 -17.56
N PRO A 143 16.08 -4.98 -18.37
CA PRO A 143 15.22 -4.84 -19.55
C PRO A 143 15.26 -6.07 -20.47
N SER A 144 16.42 -6.69 -20.65
CA SER A 144 16.59 -7.89 -21.50
C SER A 144 16.03 -9.16 -20.88
N THR A 145 16.04 -9.30 -19.56
CA THR A 145 15.55 -10.51 -18.85
C THR A 145 14.11 -10.38 -18.37
N TYR A 146 13.52 -9.18 -18.46
CA TYR A 146 12.23 -8.86 -17.84
C TYR A 146 11.12 -9.84 -18.22
N TYR A 147 10.85 -10.02 -19.51
CA TYR A 147 9.74 -10.87 -19.97
C TYR A 147 9.93 -12.34 -19.60
N THR A 148 11.15 -12.85 -19.72
CA THR A 148 11.49 -14.23 -19.31
C THR A 148 11.25 -14.44 -17.83
N MET A 149 11.75 -13.53 -16.98
CA MET A 149 11.60 -13.60 -15.52
C MET A 149 10.15 -13.46 -15.06
N VAL A 150 9.40 -12.53 -15.66
CA VAL A 150 7.98 -12.33 -15.34
C VAL A 150 7.15 -13.54 -15.77
N ASN A 151 7.38 -14.08 -16.94
CA ASN A 151 6.65 -15.25 -17.42
C ASN A 151 6.97 -16.49 -16.58
N ALA A 152 8.23 -16.71 -16.21
CA ALA A 152 8.64 -17.78 -15.31
C ALA A 152 7.96 -17.63 -13.93
N TYR A 153 7.97 -16.42 -13.35
CA TYR A 153 7.28 -16.15 -12.08
C TYR A 153 5.77 -16.42 -12.18
N ARG A 154 5.10 -15.95 -13.25
CA ARG A 154 3.67 -16.19 -13.46
C ARG A 154 3.35 -17.67 -13.59
N TRP A 155 4.19 -18.41 -14.31
CA TRP A 155 4.03 -19.88 -14.46
C TRP A 155 4.19 -20.59 -13.10
N LEU A 156 5.22 -20.25 -12.32
CA LEU A 156 5.44 -20.78 -10.98
C LEU A 156 4.27 -20.45 -10.03
N SER A 157 3.75 -19.22 -10.09
CA SER A 157 2.60 -18.78 -9.30
C SER A 157 1.33 -19.55 -9.64
N LYS A 158 1.05 -19.76 -10.95
CA LYS A 158 -0.09 -20.58 -11.39
C LYS A 158 0.00 -22.05 -10.93
N LYS A 159 1.21 -22.56 -10.69
CA LYS A 159 1.44 -23.90 -10.14
C LYS A 159 1.51 -23.94 -8.61
N ASN A 160 1.21 -22.85 -7.92
CA ASN A 160 1.34 -22.70 -6.47
C ASN A 160 2.73 -23.04 -5.92
N LEU A 161 3.78 -22.91 -6.76
CA LEU A 161 5.16 -23.14 -6.36
C LEU A 161 5.78 -21.91 -5.69
N VAL A 162 5.24 -20.73 -5.96
CA VAL A 162 5.61 -19.47 -5.32
C VAL A 162 4.35 -18.71 -4.92
N THR A 163 4.43 -17.94 -3.83
CA THR A 163 3.32 -17.09 -3.38
C THR A 163 3.19 -15.88 -4.30
N GLY A 164 2.03 -15.74 -4.93
CA GLY A 164 1.67 -14.57 -5.74
C GLY A 164 1.41 -13.33 -4.88
N SER A 165 1.17 -12.20 -5.54
CA SER A 165 0.79 -10.94 -4.86
C SER A 165 -0.65 -10.97 -4.33
N SER A 166 -1.51 -11.83 -4.87
CA SER A 166 -2.87 -12.10 -4.43
C SER A 166 -3.19 -13.57 -4.72
N SER A 167 -3.99 -14.18 -3.88
CA SER A 167 -4.52 -15.53 -4.10
C SER A 167 -5.88 -15.46 -4.79
N GLY A 168 -6.28 -16.51 -5.51
CA GLY A 168 -7.63 -16.60 -6.06
C GLY A 168 -8.71 -16.51 -4.97
N GLU A 169 -8.42 -17.06 -3.79
CA GLU A 169 -9.31 -17.00 -2.62
C GLU A 169 -9.55 -15.57 -2.12
N GLU A 170 -8.57 -14.67 -2.25
CA GLU A 170 -8.74 -13.24 -1.90
C GLU A 170 -9.64 -12.49 -2.88
N ILE A 171 -9.65 -12.90 -4.14
CA ILE A 171 -10.40 -12.22 -5.21
C ILE A 171 -11.84 -12.74 -5.28
N GLU A 172 -12.03 -14.04 -5.12
CA GLU A 172 -13.31 -14.71 -5.34
C GLU A 172 -14.04 -15.07 -4.05
N GLY A 173 -13.33 -15.06 -2.90
CA GLY A 173 -13.85 -15.53 -1.61
C GLY A 173 -14.14 -14.41 -0.61
N THR A 174 -15.11 -14.68 0.26
CA THR A 174 -15.43 -13.86 1.44
C THR A 174 -14.79 -14.38 2.73
N THR A 175 -14.11 -15.52 2.66
CA THR A 175 -13.43 -16.16 3.80
C THR A 175 -11.98 -15.77 3.83
N MET A 176 -11.51 -15.31 4.99
CA MET A 176 -10.11 -14.94 5.18
C MET A 176 -9.20 -16.18 5.02
N PRO A 177 -8.19 -16.14 4.12
CA PRO A 177 -7.24 -17.23 3.98
C PRO A 177 -6.51 -17.55 5.30
N LYS A 178 -6.16 -18.82 5.53
CA LYS A 178 -5.52 -19.26 6.79
C LYS A 178 -4.20 -18.53 7.09
N ASP A 179 -3.43 -18.24 6.04
CA ASP A 179 -2.11 -17.61 6.15
C ASP A 179 -2.15 -16.09 5.90
N TYR A 180 -3.34 -15.45 6.04
CA TYR A 180 -3.51 -14.03 5.78
C TYR A 180 -2.86 -13.16 6.87
N LEU A 181 -3.05 -13.53 8.14
CA LEU A 181 -2.53 -12.79 9.28
C LEU A 181 -1.17 -13.35 9.73
N LEU A 182 -0.11 -12.97 9.03
CA LEU A 182 1.26 -13.31 9.36
C LEU A 182 2.10 -12.06 9.64
N GLY A 183 3.02 -12.19 10.59
CA GLY A 183 4.01 -11.17 10.87
C GLY A 183 5.07 -11.08 9.76
N MET A 184 5.74 -9.94 9.65
CA MET A 184 6.83 -9.76 8.70
C MET A 184 8.07 -10.53 9.17
N SER A 185 8.58 -11.44 8.34
CA SER A 185 9.78 -12.24 8.64
C SER A 185 11.06 -11.40 8.69
N THR A 186 12.12 -11.94 9.27
CA THR A 186 13.45 -11.30 9.30
C THR A 186 13.97 -11.02 7.90
N VAL A 187 13.72 -11.93 6.94
CA VAL A 187 14.10 -11.74 5.53
C VAL A 187 13.45 -10.49 4.96
N GLN A 188 12.16 -10.32 5.20
CA GLN A 188 11.38 -9.16 4.72
C GLN A 188 11.80 -7.87 5.43
N ARG A 189 12.01 -7.89 6.76
CA ARG A 189 12.50 -6.72 7.51
C ARG A 189 13.85 -6.23 7.00
N ASN A 190 14.79 -7.16 6.76
CA ASN A 190 16.10 -6.82 6.20
C ASN A 190 16.00 -6.26 4.78
N ALA A 191 15.10 -6.80 3.96
CA ALA A 191 14.83 -6.26 2.62
C ALA A 191 14.24 -4.84 2.70
N ALA A 192 13.27 -4.60 3.60
CA ALA A 192 12.67 -3.29 3.82
C ALA A 192 13.72 -2.24 4.23
N GLN A 193 14.57 -2.55 5.21
CA GLN A 193 15.63 -1.65 5.67
C GLN A 193 16.61 -1.25 4.56
N LYS A 194 16.94 -2.19 3.66
CA LYS A 194 17.80 -1.91 2.50
C LYS A 194 17.08 -1.10 1.44
N ALA A 195 15.82 -1.40 1.18
CA ALA A 195 15.03 -0.77 0.14
C ALA A 195 14.65 0.68 0.49
N ILE A 196 14.32 0.96 1.76
CA ILE A 196 13.94 2.30 2.21
C ILE A 196 15.08 3.31 2.06
N LYS A 197 16.34 2.87 2.22
CA LYS A 197 17.52 3.71 2.00
C LYS A 197 17.67 4.16 0.55
N LYS A 198 17.14 3.40 -0.40
CA LYS A 198 17.19 3.70 -1.84
C LYS A 198 15.98 4.52 -2.31
N LEU A 199 14.95 4.66 -1.48
CA LEU A 199 13.70 5.29 -1.86
C LEU A 199 13.85 6.74 -2.36
N PRO A 200 14.65 7.63 -1.72
CA PRO A 200 14.84 9.00 -2.21
C PRO A 200 15.38 9.04 -3.65
N ALA A 201 16.40 8.24 -3.95
CA ALA A 201 16.98 8.17 -5.29
C ALA A 201 16.00 7.58 -6.32
N LEU A 202 15.22 6.54 -5.93
CA LEU A 202 14.19 5.97 -6.79
C LEU A 202 13.07 6.96 -7.07
N ASN A 203 12.66 7.75 -6.09
CA ASN A 203 11.63 8.77 -6.28
C ASN A 203 12.12 9.91 -7.17
N ALA A 204 13.38 10.36 -7.00
CA ALA A 204 13.99 11.34 -7.88
C ALA A 204 14.02 10.86 -9.34
N LEU A 205 14.43 9.61 -9.59
CA LEU A 205 14.44 9.01 -10.92
C LEU A 205 13.04 8.92 -11.53
N ARG A 206 12.03 8.51 -10.74
CA ARG A 206 10.63 8.45 -11.21
C ARG A 206 10.09 9.82 -11.59
N LYS A 207 10.37 10.85 -10.77
CA LYS A 207 9.97 12.22 -11.07
C LYS A 207 10.64 12.73 -12.34
N ALA A 208 11.94 12.44 -12.54
CA ALA A 208 12.65 12.81 -13.77
C ALA A 208 12.04 12.11 -15.00
N ASN A 209 11.75 10.82 -14.91
CA ASN A 209 11.09 10.07 -15.99
C ASN A 209 9.66 10.61 -16.28
N ALA A 210 8.89 10.92 -15.24
CA ALA A 210 7.56 11.50 -15.42
C ALA A 210 7.62 12.86 -16.12
N ALA A 211 8.61 13.71 -15.77
CA ALA A 211 8.82 15.00 -16.42
C ALA A 211 9.09 14.85 -17.93
N ILE A 212 9.88 13.85 -18.33
CA ILE A 212 10.13 13.54 -19.77
C ILE A 212 8.81 13.18 -20.46
N PHE A 213 7.97 12.33 -19.85
CA PHE A 213 6.66 11.98 -20.40
C PHE A 213 5.74 13.21 -20.52
N THR A 214 5.68 14.03 -19.48
CA THR A 214 4.85 15.25 -19.47
C THR A 214 5.28 16.20 -20.57
N GLN A 215 6.60 16.41 -20.73
CA GLN A 215 7.14 17.24 -21.80
C GLN A 215 6.79 16.68 -23.18
N TYR A 216 6.98 15.39 -23.40
CA TYR A 216 6.63 14.74 -24.68
C TYR A 216 5.14 14.90 -25.02
N LEU A 217 4.26 14.69 -24.05
CA LEU A 217 2.82 14.86 -24.25
C LEU A 217 2.49 16.31 -24.61
N ALA A 218 3.10 17.30 -23.93
CA ALA A 218 2.93 18.72 -24.20
C ALA A 218 3.33 19.09 -25.64
N GLU A 219 4.50 18.60 -26.08
CA GLU A 219 5.03 18.84 -27.42
C GLU A 219 4.13 18.24 -28.54
N HIS A 220 3.32 17.23 -28.20
CA HIS A 220 2.42 16.57 -29.15
C HIS A 220 0.94 16.98 -28.98
N GLY A 221 0.65 18.03 -28.21
CA GLY A 221 -0.70 18.53 -28.00
C GLY A 221 -1.61 17.59 -27.19
N LEU A 222 -1.05 16.66 -26.44
CA LEU A 222 -1.75 15.68 -25.60
C LEU A 222 -1.79 16.13 -24.13
N ASN A 223 -1.96 17.43 -23.91
CA ASN A 223 -2.13 17.99 -22.56
C ASN A 223 -3.55 17.73 -22.07
N HIS A 224 -3.67 17.11 -20.89
CA HIS A 224 -4.90 16.97 -20.14
C HIS A 224 -4.78 17.62 -18.78
#